data_18c07a8028ebf9604394a4555aec6e75
#
_entry.id   18c07a8028ebf9604394a4555aec6e75
#
_cell.length_a   1.000
_cell.length_b   1.000
_cell.length_c   1.000
_cell.angle_alpha   90.00
_cell.angle_beta   90.00
_cell.angle_gamma   90.00
#
_symmetry.space_group_name_H-M   'P 1'
#
loop_
_entity.id
_entity.type
_entity.pdbx_description
1 polymer ?
#
loop_
_entity_poly.entity_id
_entity_poly.type
_entity_poly.pdbx_seq_one_letter_code
_entity_poly.pdbx_strand_id
1 'polypeptide(L)'
;MLQPKGMGEVADQTFSARLDCHYLVLAPHTVDAQAPLVVTLHGFGASPEAMLPLTARLFEIQPILVSLQGPYQFFLGPGNREVGYGWITNRRPAESIRLHHEMVLHAAAEAGRQFDVPPERRLLVGFSQAVGLNYRFVATHPDAVRGVIGVCGGLPGDWDEGAYQRVGAAVLHIARTSDEYYPPEITAHYEERLRRRAGDVEFHLIDGGHRMPSSGRRVVKPWLERILR
;
A
#
# COMPACT_ATOMS: atom_id res chain seq x y z
N MET A 1 -7.08 14.65 -31.06
CA MET A 1 -7.85 15.86 -30.68
C MET A 1 -7.97 16.75 -31.90
N LEU A 2 -9.20 17.13 -32.32
CA LEU A 2 -9.42 18.09 -33.41
C LEU A 2 -9.16 19.49 -32.83
N GLN A 3 -8.10 20.17 -33.30
CA GLN A 3 -7.88 21.58 -32.97
C GLN A 3 -8.87 22.42 -33.82
N PRO A 4 -9.57 23.39 -33.20
CA PRO A 4 -10.39 24.34 -33.92
C PRO A 4 -9.52 25.17 -34.86
N LYS A 5 -9.98 25.40 -36.13
CA LYS A 5 -9.26 26.23 -37.12
C LYS A 5 -9.07 27.65 -36.58
N GLY A 6 -7.81 28.14 -36.59
CA GLY A 6 -7.47 29.52 -36.18
C GLY A 6 -7.11 29.69 -34.70
N MET A 7 -7.04 28.61 -33.94
CA MET A 7 -6.54 28.61 -32.53
C MET A 7 -5.06 28.28 -32.49
N GLY A 8 -4.33 28.86 -31.54
CA GLY A 8 -2.93 28.55 -31.25
C GLY A 8 -2.74 27.16 -30.66
N GLU A 9 -1.48 26.79 -30.34
CA GLU A 9 -1.14 25.53 -29.68
C GLU A 9 -1.72 25.48 -28.26
N VAL A 10 -2.18 24.28 -27.87
CA VAL A 10 -2.59 24.01 -26.48
C VAL A 10 -1.35 23.88 -25.60
N ALA A 11 -1.19 24.79 -24.64
CA ALA A 11 -0.14 24.74 -23.66
C ALA A 11 -0.64 24.04 -22.36
N ASP A 12 0.09 23.03 -21.88
CA ASP A 12 -0.17 22.39 -20.59
C ASP A 12 0.48 23.23 -19.48
N GLN A 13 -0.33 23.77 -18.59
CA GLN A 13 0.11 24.64 -17.48
C GLN A 13 -0.18 23.96 -16.14
N THR A 14 0.70 24.14 -15.16
CA THR A 14 0.59 23.56 -13.83
C THR A 14 0.79 24.60 -12.75
N PHE A 15 0.01 24.52 -11.69
CA PHE A 15 0.26 25.26 -10.44
C PHE A 15 0.05 24.34 -9.24
N SER A 16 0.71 24.65 -8.11
CA SER A 16 0.57 23.88 -6.87
C SER A 16 -0.61 24.38 -6.03
N ALA A 17 -1.39 23.44 -5.50
CA ALA A 17 -2.46 23.71 -4.56
C ALA A 17 -2.32 22.79 -3.33
N ARG A 18 -2.93 23.15 -2.20
CA ARG A 18 -2.98 22.30 -1.02
C ARG A 18 -4.09 21.26 -1.16
N LEU A 19 -3.80 20.04 -0.69
CA LEU A 19 -4.76 18.96 -0.57
C LEU A 19 -4.72 18.46 0.88
N ASP A 20 -5.87 18.44 1.56
CA ASP A 20 -6.00 17.82 2.87
C ASP A 20 -6.07 16.30 2.70
N CYS A 21 -5.15 15.59 3.33
CA CYS A 21 -5.08 14.14 3.29
C CYS A 21 -5.66 13.56 4.57
N HIS A 22 -6.56 12.58 4.45
CA HIS A 22 -7.29 11.99 5.56
C HIS A 22 -6.79 10.59 5.87
N TYR A 23 -6.80 10.24 7.14
CA TYR A 23 -6.54 8.89 7.62
C TYR A 23 -7.27 8.61 8.92
N LEU A 24 -7.51 7.34 9.21
CA LEU A 24 -8.13 6.85 10.44
C LEU A 24 -7.07 6.18 11.31
N VAL A 25 -7.17 6.38 12.62
CA VAL A 25 -6.35 5.69 13.60
C VAL A 25 -7.24 4.81 14.47
N LEU A 26 -6.92 3.54 14.55
CA LEU A 26 -7.55 2.57 15.44
C LEU A 26 -6.47 1.94 16.32
N ALA A 27 -6.50 2.26 17.60
CA ALA A 27 -5.59 1.69 18.60
C ALA A 27 -6.39 0.92 19.65
N PRO A 28 -5.84 -0.16 20.23
CA PRO A 28 -6.44 -0.82 21.40
C PRO A 28 -6.47 0.13 22.61
N HIS A 29 -7.42 -0.05 23.52
CA HIS A 29 -7.51 0.77 24.74
C HIS A 29 -6.24 0.71 25.59
N THR A 30 -5.59 -0.45 25.61
CA THR A 30 -4.26 -0.63 26.21
C THR A 30 -3.34 -1.14 25.11
N VAL A 31 -2.37 -0.33 24.75
CA VAL A 31 -1.38 -0.68 23.73
C VAL A 31 -0.34 -1.60 24.35
N ASP A 32 -0.21 -2.81 23.80
CA ASP A 32 0.88 -3.73 24.14
C ASP A 32 2.21 -3.11 23.69
N ALA A 33 3.23 -3.13 24.56
CA ALA A 33 4.55 -2.60 24.24
C ALA A 33 5.20 -3.31 23.02
N GLN A 34 4.71 -4.50 22.67
CA GLN A 34 5.14 -5.26 21.51
C GLN A 34 4.21 -5.06 20.28
N ALA A 35 3.13 -4.29 20.41
CA ALA A 35 2.21 -4.05 19.28
C ALA A 35 2.92 -3.30 18.15
N PRO A 36 2.85 -3.77 16.89
CA PRO A 36 3.37 -3.01 15.76
C PRO A 36 2.43 -1.87 15.39
N LEU A 37 3.00 -0.80 14.83
CA LEU A 37 2.26 0.22 14.10
C LEU A 37 2.12 -0.23 12.64
N VAL A 38 0.90 -0.28 12.14
CA VAL A 38 0.60 -0.73 10.78
C VAL A 38 -0.09 0.38 10.01
N VAL A 39 0.61 0.94 9.04
CA VAL A 39 0.01 1.83 8.04
C VAL A 39 -0.62 0.95 6.96
N THR A 40 -1.92 1.10 6.72
CA THR A 40 -2.66 0.27 5.77
C THR A 40 -3.33 1.09 4.68
N LEU A 41 -3.28 0.57 3.45
CA LEU A 41 -3.77 1.23 2.25
C LEU A 41 -4.72 0.31 1.48
N HIS A 42 -5.90 0.82 1.20
CA HIS A 42 -6.98 0.10 0.51
C HIS A 42 -6.74 -0.07 -1.00
N GLY A 43 -7.49 -0.94 -1.65
CA GLY A 43 -7.54 -1.08 -3.11
C GLY A 43 -8.35 0.02 -3.79
N PHE A 44 -8.31 0.06 -5.13
CA PHE A 44 -9.08 0.99 -5.94
C PHE A 44 -10.59 0.88 -5.66
N GLY A 45 -11.25 2.00 -5.44
CA GLY A 45 -12.69 2.07 -5.16
C GLY A 45 -13.07 1.76 -3.72
N ALA A 46 -12.16 1.28 -2.88
CA ALA A 46 -12.43 1.03 -1.47
C ALA A 46 -12.18 2.28 -0.61
N SER A 47 -12.37 2.15 0.71
CA SER A 47 -12.22 3.23 1.68
C SER A 47 -11.31 2.83 2.86
N PRO A 48 -10.81 3.81 3.63
CA PRO A 48 -10.00 3.52 4.82
C PRO A 48 -10.79 2.76 5.90
N GLU A 49 -12.10 3.00 6.04
CA GLU A 49 -12.96 2.30 7.00
C GLU A 49 -13.05 0.80 6.67
N ALA A 50 -13.22 0.47 5.39
CA ALA A 50 -13.28 -0.92 4.94
C ALA A 50 -11.96 -1.67 5.17
N MET A 51 -10.83 -0.96 5.09
CA MET A 51 -9.51 -1.59 5.22
C MET A 51 -9.15 -1.92 6.67
N LEU A 52 -9.62 -1.17 7.66
CA LEU A 52 -9.32 -1.39 9.08
C LEU A 52 -9.61 -2.83 9.55
N PRO A 53 -10.87 -3.35 9.47
CA PRO A 53 -11.18 -4.70 9.93
C PRO A 53 -10.49 -5.79 9.10
N LEU A 54 -10.23 -5.54 7.83
CA LEU A 54 -9.54 -6.48 6.95
C LEU A 54 -8.07 -6.63 7.35
N THR A 55 -7.41 -5.51 7.65
CA THR A 55 -6.03 -5.52 8.12
C THR A 55 -5.92 -6.11 9.53
N ALA A 56 -6.80 -5.74 10.46
CA ALA A 56 -6.78 -6.25 11.83
C ALA A 56 -6.79 -7.79 11.89
N ARG A 57 -7.51 -8.44 10.99
CA ARG A 57 -7.60 -9.92 10.92
C ARG A 57 -6.30 -10.61 10.54
N LEU A 58 -5.34 -9.90 9.98
CA LEU A 58 -4.02 -10.45 9.64
C LEU A 58 -3.12 -10.64 10.88
N PHE A 59 -3.43 -9.97 11.98
CA PHE A 59 -2.60 -9.93 13.18
C PHE A 59 -3.24 -10.73 14.32
N GLU A 60 -2.41 -11.35 15.15
CA GLU A 60 -2.84 -12.03 16.37
C GLU A 60 -2.86 -11.05 17.55
N ILE A 61 -1.79 -10.28 17.72
CA ILE A 61 -1.74 -9.15 18.65
C ILE A 61 -2.41 -7.95 17.96
N GLN A 62 -3.28 -7.25 18.66
CA GLN A 62 -3.94 -6.07 18.11
C GLN A 62 -2.90 -4.98 17.80
N PRO A 63 -2.70 -4.63 16.52
CA PRO A 63 -1.78 -3.57 16.15
C PRO A 63 -2.42 -2.18 16.35
N ILE A 64 -1.57 -1.16 16.35
CA ILE A 64 -2.05 0.21 16.10
C ILE A 64 -2.21 0.32 14.58
N LEU A 65 -3.43 0.56 14.13
CA LEU A 65 -3.75 0.69 12.70
C LEU A 65 -3.89 2.15 12.31
N VAL A 66 -3.23 2.52 11.22
CA VAL A 66 -3.37 3.81 10.55
C VAL A 66 -3.83 3.55 9.13
N SER A 67 -5.10 3.80 8.84
CA SER A 67 -5.68 3.53 7.52
C SER A 67 -5.77 4.82 6.72
N LEU A 68 -4.98 4.90 5.66
CA LEU A 68 -4.92 6.06 4.78
C LEU A 68 -6.09 6.05 3.78
N GLN A 69 -6.65 7.23 3.53
CA GLN A 69 -7.60 7.46 2.44
C GLN A 69 -6.85 7.81 1.16
N GLY A 70 -7.16 7.12 0.06
CA GLY A 70 -6.63 7.49 -1.26
C GLY A 70 -7.02 8.93 -1.63
N PRO A 71 -6.11 9.74 -2.17
CA PRO A 71 -6.34 11.17 -2.38
C PRO A 71 -7.35 11.48 -3.50
N TYR A 72 -7.61 10.53 -4.38
CA TYR A 72 -8.52 10.72 -5.51
C TYR A 72 -9.86 10.06 -5.22
N GLN A 73 -10.85 10.88 -4.89
CA GLN A 73 -12.20 10.43 -4.63
C GLN A 73 -13.06 10.50 -5.91
N PHE A 74 -13.94 9.52 -6.08
CA PHE A 74 -14.86 9.46 -7.20
C PHE A 74 -16.15 8.72 -6.82
N PHE A 75 -17.20 8.96 -7.58
CA PHE A 75 -18.48 8.28 -7.36
C PHE A 75 -18.43 6.84 -7.91
N LEU A 76 -18.91 5.89 -7.10
CA LEU A 76 -19.10 4.49 -7.49
C LEU A 76 -20.49 4.30 -8.08
N GLY A 77 -20.53 3.76 -9.30
CA GLY A 77 -21.77 3.38 -9.95
C GLY A 77 -22.74 4.54 -10.31
N PRO A 78 -23.91 4.19 -10.84
CA PRO A 78 -24.93 5.15 -11.21
C PRO A 78 -25.63 5.73 -9.97
N GLY A 79 -25.91 7.02 -10.00
CA GLY A 79 -26.64 7.72 -8.93
C GLY A 79 -25.78 8.46 -7.92
N ASN A 80 -24.44 8.41 -8.03
CA ASN A 80 -23.50 9.24 -7.27
C ASN A 80 -23.73 9.21 -5.74
N ARG A 81 -24.10 8.06 -5.17
CA ARG A 81 -24.42 7.91 -3.74
C ARG A 81 -23.27 7.35 -2.93
N GLU A 82 -22.41 6.56 -3.55
CA GLU A 82 -21.25 5.95 -2.91
C GLU A 82 -19.98 6.58 -3.46
N VAL A 83 -19.01 6.80 -2.57
CA VAL A 83 -17.72 7.36 -2.90
C VAL A 83 -16.65 6.29 -2.70
N GLY A 84 -15.84 6.08 -3.72
CA GLY A 84 -14.63 5.29 -3.67
C GLY A 84 -13.40 6.16 -3.79
N TYR A 85 -12.26 5.60 -3.41
CA TYR A 85 -10.99 6.30 -3.42
C TYR A 85 -9.94 5.55 -4.24
N GLY A 86 -9.00 6.29 -4.82
CA GLY A 86 -7.91 5.75 -5.62
C GLY A 86 -6.59 6.42 -5.31
N TRP A 87 -5.50 5.75 -5.66
CA TRP A 87 -4.14 6.21 -5.36
C TRP A 87 -3.40 6.77 -6.56
N ILE A 88 -3.67 6.23 -7.75
CA ILE A 88 -2.90 6.53 -8.95
C ILE A 88 -3.71 6.24 -10.22
N THR A 89 -3.44 6.98 -11.27
CA THR A 89 -3.90 6.68 -12.63
C THR A 89 -2.72 6.71 -13.61
N ASN A 90 -2.98 6.36 -14.87
CA ASN A 90 -1.96 6.43 -15.92
C ASN A 90 -1.56 7.87 -16.30
N ARG A 91 -2.34 8.86 -15.85
CA ARG A 91 -2.06 10.27 -16.14
C ARG A 91 -1.28 10.89 -14.99
N ARG A 92 -0.09 11.41 -15.27
CA ARG A 92 0.82 12.06 -14.30
C ARG A 92 1.13 11.17 -13.07
N PRO A 93 1.56 9.91 -13.27
CA PRO A 93 1.76 8.97 -12.17
C PRO A 93 2.82 9.45 -11.16
N ALA A 94 3.80 10.23 -11.59
CA ALA A 94 4.87 10.73 -10.70
C ALA A 94 4.32 11.63 -9.57
N GLU A 95 3.30 12.44 -9.85
CA GLU A 95 2.65 13.29 -8.85
C GLU A 95 1.92 12.43 -7.80
N SER A 96 1.20 11.40 -8.26
CA SER A 96 0.50 10.45 -7.39
C SER A 96 1.46 9.64 -6.51
N ILE A 97 2.59 9.19 -7.08
CA ILE A 97 3.64 8.46 -6.36
C ILE A 97 4.24 9.35 -5.25
N ARG A 98 4.59 10.59 -5.57
CA ARG A 98 5.12 11.55 -4.59
C ARG A 98 4.13 11.80 -3.46
N LEU A 99 2.87 12.08 -3.78
CA LEU A 99 1.81 12.31 -2.79
C LEU A 99 1.61 11.08 -1.89
N HIS A 100 1.55 9.88 -2.47
CA HIS A 100 1.49 8.64 -1.71
C HIS A 100 2.65 8.52 -0.71
N HIS A 101 3.89 8.79 -1.13
CA HIS A 101 5.06 8.71 -0.26
C HIS A 101 4.98 9.73 0.88
N GLU A 102 4.59 10.96 0.59
CA GLU A 102 4.41 12.01 1.60
C GLU A 102 3.34 11.62 2.64
N MET A 103 2.21 11.07 2.20
CA MET A 103 1.13 10.60 3.07
C MET A 103 1.59 9.47 3.99
N VAL A 104 2.29 8.46 3.45
CA VAL A 104 2.80 7.32 4.24
C VAL A 104 3.84 7.78 5.25
N LEU A 105 4.80 8.61 4.83
CA LEU A 105 5.83 9.17 5.74
C LEU A 105 5.20 9.96 6.88
N HIS A 106 4.28 10.86 6.56
CA HIS A 106 3.59 11.67 7.56
C HIS A 106 2.82 10.82 8.56
N ALA A 107 1.96 9.94 8.09
CA ALA A 107 1.12 9.09 8.94
C ALA A 107 1.94 8.14 9.82
N ALA A 108 2.99 7.52 9.26
CA ALA A 108 3.88 6.63 10.01
C ALA A 108 4.68 7.39 11.09
N ALA A 109 5.16 8.60 10.78
CA ALA A 109 5.91 9.42 11.72
C ALA A 109 5.00 9.96 12.85
N GLU A 110 3.83 10.50 12.50
CA GLU A 110 2.89 11.09 13.46
C GLU A 110 2.34 10.05 14.44
N ALA A 111 1.84 8.92 13.91
CA ALA A 111 1.36 7.83 14.76
C ALA A 111 2.52 7.16 15.53
N GLY A 112 3.69 7.02 14.92
CA GLY A 112 4.88 6.50 15.62
C GLY A 112 5.28 7.35 16.82
N ARG A 113 5.19 8.68 16.70
CA ARG A 113 5.42 9.63 17.79
C ARG A 113 4.30 9.57 18.85
N GLN A 114 3.04 9.51 18.41
CA GLN A 114 1.87 9.48 19.31
C GLN A 114 1.86 8.23 20.21
N PHE A 115 2.26 7.08 19.69
CA PHE A 115 2.22 5.78 20.37
C PHE A 115 3.59 5.25 20.79
N ASP A 116 4.64 6.04 20.63
CA ASP A 116 6.03 5.67 20.95
C ASP A 116 6.49 4.38 20.24
N VAL A 117 6.19 4.27 18.92
CA VAL A 117 6.56 3.11 18.11
C VAL A 117 7.70 3.49 17.14
N PRO A 118 8.90 2.91 17.31
CA PRO A 118 10.04 3.20 16.46
C PRO A 118 9.90 2.57 15.06
N PRO A 119 10.68 3.03 14.05
CA PRO A 119 10.59 2.53 12.66
C PRO A 119 10.73 1.00 12.55
N GLU A 120 11.55 0.37 13.41
CA GLU A 120 11.80 -1.08 13.43
C GLU A 120 10.57 -1.90 13.81
N ARG A 121 9.52 -1.26 14.27
CA ARG A 121 8.22 -1.88 14.60
C ARG A 121 7.07 -1.35 13.77
N ARG A 122 7.38 -0.59 12.71
CA ARG A 122 6.39 -0.08 11.76
C ARG A 122 6.28 -1.00 10.57
N LEU A 123 5.05 -1.24 10.15
CA LEU A 123 4.72 -2.08 8.99
C LEU A 123 3.86 -1.31 8.00
N LEU A 124 3.97 -1.67 6.74
CA LEU A 124 3.15 -1.14 5.66
C LEU A 124 2.33 -2.28 5.04
N VAL A 125 1.02 -2.14 4.98
CA VAL A 125 0.12 -3.14 4.36
C VAL A 125 -0.59 -2.50 3.18
N GLY A 126 -0.56 -3.14 2.02
CA GLY A 126 -1.28 -2.71 0.84
C GLY A 126 -2.16 -3.79 0.26
N PHE A 127 -3.31 -3.39 -0.25
CA PHE A 127 -4.19 -4.25 -1.02
C PHE A 127 -4.32 -3.74 -2.46
N SER A 128 -4.22 -4.64 -3.43
CA SER A 128 -4.48 -4.36 -4.85
C SER A 128 -3.66 -3.17 -5.39
N GLN A 129 -4.30 -2.07 -5.81
CA GLN A 129 -3.65 -0.89 -6.38
C GLN A 129 -2.53 -0.31 -5.50
N ALA A 130 -2.69 -0.36 -4.18
CA ALA A 130 -1.72 0.19 -3.24
C ALA A 130 -0.40 -0.60 -3.17
N VAL A 131 -0.38 -1.88 -3.55
CA VAL A 131 0.80 -2.76 -3.38
C VAL A 131 2.00 -2.23 -4.16
N GLY A 132 1.82 -1.91 -5.44
CA GLY A 132 2.91 -1.39 -6.27
C GLY A 132 3.46 -0.06 -5.78
N LEU A 133 2.61 0.80 -5.21
CA LEU A 133 3.03 2.06 -4.60
C LEU A 133 3.81 1.82 -3.31
N ASN A 134 3.39 0.86 -2.48
CA ASN A 134 4.10 0.48 -1.28
C ASN A 134 5.49 -0.10 -1.58
N TYR A 135 5.63 -0.87 -2.66
CA TYR A 135 6.95 -1.35 -3.09
C TYR A 135 7.86 -0.22 -3.57
N ARG A 136 7.31 0.76 -4.31
CA ARG A 136 8.04 1.99 -4.65
C ARG A 136 8.50 2.72 -3.39
N PHE A 137 7.60 2.84 -2.43
CA PHE A 137 7.87 3.53 -1.16
C PHE A 137 9.05 2.90 -0.42
N VAL A 138 9.05 1.59 -0.17
CA VAL A 138 10.14 0.93 0.56
C VAL A 138 11.45 0.86 -0.22
N ALA A 139 11.41 0.97 -1.54
CA ALA A 139 12.60 1.09 -2.38
C ALA A 139 13.11 2.53 -2.54
N THR A 140 12.34 3.53 -2.06
CA THR A 140 12.73 4.95 -2.02
C THR A 140 13.11 5.39 -0.60
N HIS A 141 12.46 4.78 0.41
CA HIS A 141 12.63 5.07 1.83
C HIS A 141 12.93 3.77 2.61
N PRO A 142 14.15 3.20 2.45
CA PRO A 142 14.46 1.84 2.92
C PRO A 142 14.36 1.66 4.43
N ASP A 143 14.51 2.73 5.22
CA ASP A 143 14.53 2.70 6.69
C ASP A 143 13.22 3.18 7.33
N ALA A 144 12.18 3.47 6.52
CA ALA A 144 10.94 4.05 7.04
C ALA A 144 10.08 3.04 7.80
N VAL A 145 10.14 1.76 7.40
CA VAL A 145 9.37 0.65 7.99
C VAL A 145 10.19 -0.63 8.04
N ARG A 146 9.89 -1.48 9.02
CA ARG A 146 10.53 -2.79 9.21
C ARG A 146 10.07 -3.82 8.18
N GLY A 147 8.83 -3.74 7.74
CA GLY A 147 8.28 -4.72 6.81
C GLY A 147 7.14 -4.17 5.96
N VAL A 148 6.94 -4.79 4.79
CA VAL A 148 5.84 -4.51 3.89
C VAL A 148 5.09 -5.77 3.52
N ILE A 149 3.76 -5.73 3.62
CA ILE A 149 2.85 -6.80 3.23
C ILE A 149 2.06 -6.33 2.01
N GLY A 150 2.25 -7.00 0.87
CA GLY A 150 1.46 -6.78 -0.34
C GLY A 150 0.45 -7.90 -0.53
N VAL A 151 -0.82 -7.56 -0.69
CA VAL A 151 -1.91 -8.54 -0.89
C VAL A 151 -2.63 -8.27 -2.19
N CYS A 152 -2.73 -9.27 -3.06
CA CYS A 152 -3.47 -9.19 -4.33
C CYS A 152 -3.09 -7.95 -5.16
N GLY A 153 -1.80 -7.69 -5.35
CA GLY A 153 -1.35 -6.51 -6.07
C GLY A 153 -0.10 -6.76 -6.91
N GLY A 154 0.25 -5.80 -7.75
CA GLY A 154 1.36 -5.92 -8.69
C GLY A 154 2.66 -5.29 -8.21
N LEU A 155 3.75 -5.66 -8.89
CA LEU A 155 5.01 -4.92 -8.83
C LEU A 155 4.92 -3.64 -9.68
N PRO A 156 5.67 -2.58 -9.35
CA PRO A 156 5.82 -1.45 -10.24
C PRO A 156 6.26 -1.87 -11.65
N GLY A 157 5.72 -1.25 -12.69
CA GLY A 157 6.08 -1.57 -14.07
C GLY A 157 7.57 -1.36 -14.38
N ASP A 158 8.18 -0.40 -13.70
CA ASP A 158 9.61 -0.04 -13.79
C ASP A 158 10.45 -0.66 -12.66
N TRP A 159 9.96 -1.72 -12.00
CA TRP A 159 10.65 -2.32 -10.84
C TRP A 159 12.07 -2.78 -11.14
N ASP A 160 12.29 -3.36 -12.30
CA ASP A 160 13.60 -3.92 -12.68
C ASP A 160 14.55 -2.83 -13.22
N GLU A 161 14.03 -1.77 -13.82
CA GLU A 161 14.77 -0.74 -14.54
C GLU A 161 14.89 0.58 -13.76
N GLY A 162 13.98 0.84 -12.83
CA GLY A 162 13.91 2.08 -12.09
C GLY A 162 15.11 2.33 -11.16
N ALA A 163 15.38 3.58 -10.89
CA ALA A 163 16.43 4.03 -9.97
C ALA A 163 16.03 3.83 -8.50
N TYR A 164 15.71 2.60 -8.14
CA TYR A 164 15.34 2.21 -6.77
C TYR A 164 16.56 1.79 -5.96
N GLN A 165 16.53 2.09 -4.67
CA GLN A 165 17.50 1.57 -3.69
C GLN A 165 17.21 0.11 -3.36
N ARG A 166 18.14 -0.55 -2.67
CA ARG A 166 17.84 -1.83 -2.03
C ARG A 166 16.79 -1.62 -0.95
N VAL A 167 15.81 -2.52 -0.93
CA VAL A 167 14.74 -2.55 0.07
C VAL A 167 15.31 -3.06 1.38
N GLY A 168 15.31 -2.22 2.43
CA GLY A 168 15.72 -2.61 3.78
C GLY A 168 14.63 -3.37 4.53
N ALA A 169 13.36 -3.11 4.19
CA ALA A 169 12.21 -3.79 4.79
C ALA A 169 12.12 -5.27 4.38
N ALA A 170 11.68 -6.13 5.29
CA ALA A 170 11.24 -7.48 4.96
C ALA A 170 9.95 -7.42 4.12
N VAL A 171 9.85 -8.23 3.08
CA VAL A 171 8.73 -8.27 2.15
C VAL A 171 7.94 -9.56 2.31
N LEU A 172 6.64 -9.44 2.54
CA LEU A 172 5.69 -10.54 2.45
C LEU A 172 4.69 -10.23 1.31
N HIS A 173 4.67 -11.07 0.29
CA HIS A 173 3.69 -10.97 -0.80
C HIS A 173 2.69 -12.13 -0.73
N ILE A 174 1.40 -11.80 -0.72
CA ILE A 174 0.31 -12.76 -0.72
C ILE A 174 -0.47 -12.62 -2.02
N ALA A 175 -0.31 -13.61 -2.91
CA ALA A 175 -1.10 -13.76 -4.12
C ALA A 175 -2.25 -14.75 -3.91
N ARG A 176 -3.21 -14.78 -4.85
CA ARG A 176 -4.40 -15.66 -4.78
C ARG A 176 -4.52 -16.51 -6.04
N THR A 177 -4.96 -17.76 -5.86
CA THR A 177 -5.03 -18.74 -6.97
C THR A 177 -6.05 -18.40 -8.04
N SER A 178 -7.09 -17.65 -7.70
CA SER A 178 -8.19 -17.26 -8.59
C SER A 178 -8.39 -15.76 -8.65
N ASP A 179 -7.29 -15.00 -8.52
CA ASP A 179 -7.30 -13.53 -8.64
C ASP A 179 -7.46 -13.14 -10.11
N GLU A 180 -8.55 -12.48 -10.45
CA GLU A 180 -8.89 -12.06 -11.80
C GLU A 180 -8.06 -10.87 -12.31
N TYR A 181 -7.44 -10.09 -11.41
CA TYR A 181 -6.59 -8.94 -11.75
C TYR A 181 -5.10 -9.27 -11.73
N TYR A 182 -4.69 -10.14 -10.82
CA TYR A 182 -3.30 -10.58 -10.62
C TYR A 182 -3.24 -12.11 -10.59
N PRO A 183 -3.57 -12.79 -11.70
CA PRO A 183 -3.62 -14.24 -11.75
C PRO A 183 -2.22 -14.86 -11.56
N PRO A 184 -2.15 -16.17 -11.21
CA PRO A 184 -0.88 -16.87 -10.93
C PRO A 184 0.16 -16.75 -12.04
N GLU A 185 -0.25 -16.69 -13.30
CA GLU A 185 0.62 -16.54 -14.46
C GLU A 185 1.42 -15.22 -14.42
N ILE A 186 0.82 -14.16 -13.88
CA ILE A 186 1.47 -12.85 -13.68
C ILE A 186 2.31 -12.87 -12.41
N THR A 187 1.78 -13.46 -11.32
CA THR A 187 2.42 -13.38 -10.00
C THR A 187 3.54 -14.41 -9.80
N ALA A 188 3.64 -15.46 -10.63
CA ALA A 188 4.64 -16.52 -10.54
C ALA A 188 6.10 -16.00 -10.49
N HIS A 189 6.37 -14.87 -11.14
CA HIS A 189 7.70 -14.27 -11.20
C HIS A 189 7.97 -13.20 -10.13
N TYR A 190 6.99 -12.90 -9.25
CA TYR A 190 7.12 -11.78 -8.31
C TYR A 190 8.17 -12.05 -7.23
N GLU A 191 8.26 -13.26 -6.72
CA GLU A 191 9.27 -13.59 -5.71
C GLU A 191 10.69 -13.35 -6.24
N GLU A 192 11.01 -13.86 -7.42
CA GLU A 192 12.31 -13.65 -8.05
C GLU A 192 12.60 -12.16 -8.27
N ARG A 193 11.63 -11.42 -8.82
CA ARG A 193 11.77 -10.00 -9.09
C ARG A 193 11.94 -9.17 -7.82
N LEU A 194 11.20 -9.50 -6.75
CA LEU A 194 11.35 -8.86 -5.44
C LEU A 194 12.74 -9.11 -4.85
N ARG A 195 13.25 -10.36 -4.95
CA ARG A 195 14.58 -10.74 -4.45
C ARG A 195 15.74 -10.02 -5.16
N ARG A 196 15.54 -9.49 -6.34
CA ARG A 196 16.56 -8.65 -7.01
C ARG A 196 16.88 -7.38 -6.22
N ARG A 197 15.93 -6.88 -5.40
CA ARG A 197 16.08 -5.62 -4.63
C ARG A 197 15.95 -5.80 -3.13
N ALA A 198 15.24 -6.81 -2.65
CA ALA A 198 15.02 -7.09 -1.24
C ALA A 198 15.78 -8.35 -0.80
N GLY A 199 16.45 -8.26 0.35
CA GLY A 199 17.20 -9.41 0.91
C GLY A 199 16.31 -10.42 1.62
N ASP A 200 15.15 -9.99 2.13
CA ASP A 200 14.19 -10.80 2.86
C ASP A 200 12.84 -10.76 2.15
N VAL A 201 12.47 -11.85 1.48
CA VAL A 201 11.23 -11.96 0.71
C VAL A 201 10.56 -13.32 1.00
N GLU A 202 9.30 -13.27 1.41
CA GLU A 202 8.40 -14.42 1.42
C GLU A 202 7.25 -14.19 0.43
N PHE A 203 6.94 -15.22 -0.36
CA PHE A 203 5.83 -15.23 -1.30
C PHE A 203 4.89 -16.39 -0.98
N HIS A 204 3.60 -16.10 -0.87
CA HIS A 204 2.57 -17.10 -0.62
C HIS A 204 1.44 -17.01 -1.64
N LEU A 205 1.12 -18.14 -2.27
CA LEU A 205 -0.06 -18.31 -3.10
C LEU A 205 -1.15 -18.98 -2.26
N ILE A 206 -2.21 -18.23 -1.92
CA ILE A 206 -3.33 -18.70 -1.08
C ILE A 206 -4.58 -18.86 -1.92
N ASP A 207 -5.36 -19.91 -1.67
CA ASP A 207 -6.59 -20.17 -2.41
C ASP A 207 -7.64 -19.07 -2.29
N GLY A 208 -8.24 -18.67 -3.42
CA GLY A 208 -9.34 -17.71 -3.56
C GLY A 208 -9.11 -16.59 -4.56
N GLY A 209 -10.10 -15.70 -4.71
CA GLY A 209 -10.14 -14.57 -5.64
C GLY A 209 -9.56 -13.26 -5.07
N HIS A 210 -9.76 -12.15 -5.79
CA HIS A 210 -9.23 -10.82 -5.48
C HIS A 210 -9.82 -10.22 -4.18
N ARG A 211 -9.35 -10.68 -3.03
CA ARG A 211 -9.77 -10.22 -1.70
C ARG A 211 -8.73 -10.52 -0.64
N MET A 212 -8.80 -9.80 0.48
CA MET A 212 -7.99 -10.10 1.67
C MET A 212 -8.24 -11.53 2.14
N PRO A 213 -7.19 -12.36 2.33
CA PRO A 213 -7.36 -13.75 2.73
C PRO A 213 -7.81 -13.87 4.18
N SER A 214 -8.88 -14.63 4.44
CA SER A 214 -9.31 -14.95 5.81
C SER A 214 -8.26 -15.78 6.58
N SER A 215 -7.46 -16.56 5.86
CA SER A 215 -6.34 -17.35 6.39
C SER A 215 -5.01 -16.61 6.46
N GLY A 216 -4.97 -15.32 6.08
CA GLY A 216 -3.73 -14.54 5.98
C GLY A 216 -2.91 -14.52 7.27
N ARG A 217 -3.56 -14.58 8.43
CA ARG A 217 -2.88 -14.68 9.73
C ARG A 217 -1.90 -15.86 9.82
N ARG A 218 -2.20 -16.98 9.15
CA ARG A 218 -1.33 -18.17 9.19
C ARG A 218 0.05 -17.94 8.59
N VAL A 219 0.17 -17.02 7.65
CA VAL A 219 1.45 -16.64 7.02
C VAL A 219 2.03 -15.37 7.64
N VAL A 220 1.18 -14.43 8.03
CA VAL A 220 1.63 -13.16 8.64
C VAL A 220 2.22 -13.39 10.03
N LYS A 221 1.64 -14.26 10.86
CA LYS A 221 2.13 -14.52 12.23
C LYS A 221 3.58 -14.98 12.26
N PRO A 222 4.00 -16.09 11.63
CA PRO A 222 5.38 -16.56 11.69
C PRO A 222 6.36 -15.56 11.04
N TRP A 223 5.94 -14.86 10.00
CA TRP A 223 6.73 -13.81 9.38
C TRP A 223 7.00 -12.66 10.37
N LEU A 224 5.96 -12.17 11.08
CA LEU A 224 6.11 -11.13 12.10
C LEU A 224 7.01 -11.54 13.25
N GLU A 225 6.81 -12.76 13.77
CA GLU A 225 7.65 -13.32 14.86
C GLU A 225 9.13 -13.36 14.49
N ARG A 226 9.43 -13.54 13.20
CA ARG A 226 10.80 -13.55 12.67
C ARG A 226 11.38 -12.14 12.53
N ILE A 227 10.62 -11.19 12.01
CA ILE A 227 11.16 -9.87 11.68
C ILE A 227 11.11 -8.85 12.82
N LEU A 228 10.28 -9.08 13.85
CA LEU A 228 10.12 -8.17 15.00
C LEU A 228 10.86 -8.64 16.27
N ARG A 229 11.67 -9.69 16.15
CA ARG A 229 12.56 -10.17 17.23
C ARG A 229 13.65 -9.18 17.56
#